data_301c3ca8f90543feb9f05a9b22abf2a4
#
_entry.id   301c3ca8f90543feb9f05a9b22abf2a4
#
_cell.length_a   1.000
_cell.length_b   1.000
_cell.length_c   1.000
_cell.angle_alpha   90.00
_cell.angle_beta   90.00
_cell.angle_gamma   90.00
#
_symmetry.space_group_name_H-M   'P 1'
#
loop_
_entity.id
_entity.type
_entity.pdbx_description
1 polymer ?
#
loop_
_entity_poly.entity_id
_entity_poly.type
_entity_poly.pdbx_seq_one_letter_code
_entity_poly.pdbx_strand_id
1 'polypeptide(L)'
;DSKVIYREYIQNACDQIDLAIKLGILSSDEGYVDIYIDSKKRYISVKDNATGVRAADFIEDVGDIANSNKEIGKNKGFRGIGRLCGLAYCKTLKFTTSYLGECIKSIMTCNAEKMRAMLVENKKYTLDEIWDAIVTYSTESEEKNEHYFEVEMFGINKENTDLLNDKKVRDYLSFVVPVPYKNTFVLRNQVYSYAKSIDYSIDEYCVRVNGSQIFKEYTTKLKEQSGASL
;
A
#
# COMPACT_ATOMS: atom_id res chain seq x y z
N ASP A 1 -8.12 7.27 -12.34
CA ASP A 1 -7.71 5.86 -12.48
C ASP A 1 -7.76 5.18 -11.13
N SER A 2 -8.60 4.16 -10.99
CA SER A 2 -8.79 3.41 -9.73
C SER A 2 -7.50 2.75 -9.21
N LYS A 3 -6.55 2.41 -10.09
CA LYS A 3 -5.26 1.79 -9.73
C LYS A 3 -4.36 2.67 -8.87
N VAL A 4 -4.69 3.96 -8.69
CA VAL A 4 -3.98 4.86 -7.75
C VAL A 4 -3.96 4.29 -6.33
N ILE A 5 -4.97 3.51 -5.91
CA ILE A 5 -4.99 2.89 -4.58
C ILE A 5 -3.76 1.99 -4.32
N TYR A 6 -3.31 1.26 -5.32
CA TYR A 6 -2.11 0.44 -5.19
C TYR A 6 -0.87 1.30 -4.92
N ARG A 7 -0.74 2.42 -5.67
CA ARG A 7 0.38 3.34 -5.46
C ARG A 7 0.39 3.91 -4.04
N GLU A 8 -0.77 4.31 -3.52
CA GLU A 8 -0.88 4.86 -2.17
C GLU A 8 -0.47 3.82 -1.10
N TYR A 9 -0.94 2.57 -1.22
CA TYR A 9 -0.57 1.53 -0.27
C TYR A 9 0.90 1.13 -0.39
N ILE A 10 1.44 1.02 -1.61
CA ILE A 10 2.85 0.69 -1.82
C ILE A 10 3.74 1.84 -1.31
N GLN A 11 3.38 3.10 -1.53
CA GLN A 11 4.15 4.24 -1.02
C GLN A 11 4.24 4.20 0.50
N ASN A 12 3.10 3.95 1.18
CA ASN A 12 3.09 3.81 2.64
C ASN A 12 3.97 2.63 3.10
N ALA A 13 3.91 1.50 2.38
CA ALA A 13 4.74 0.33 2.66
C ALA A 13 6.25 0.64 2.49
N CYS A 14 6.64 1.32 1.41
CA CYS A 14 8.03 1.73 1.17
C CYS A 14 8.55 2.63 2.30
N ASP A 15 7.77 3.64 2.71
CA ASP A 15 8.13 4.52 3.83
C ASP A 15 8.35 3.73 5.14
N GLN A 16 7.57 2.67 5.37
CA GLN A 16 7.71 1.82 6.56
C GLN A 16 8.88 0.83 6.43
N ILE A 17 9.18 0.35 5.22
CA ILE A 17 10.39 -0.47 4.96
C ILE A 17 11.64 0.34 5.25
N ASP A 18 11.71 1.59 4.80
CA ASP A 18 12.84 2.47 5.10
C ASP A 18 13.01 2.70 6.61
N LEU A 19 11.89 2.87 7.31
CA LEU A 19 11.90 2.98 8.77
C LEU A 19 12.39 1.68 9.43
N ALA A 20 11.94 0.51 8.97
CA ALA A 20 12.33 -0.79 9.48
C ALA A 20 13.85 -1.04 9.29
N ILE A 21 14.40 -0.67 8.14
CA ILE A 21 15.83 -0.73 7.86
C ILE A 21 16.60 0.21 8.80
N LYS A 22 16.13 1.45 8.96
CA LYS A 22 16.74 2.43 9.86
C LYS A 22 16.74 1.98 11.32
N LEU A 23 15.72 1.24 11.75
CA LEU A 23 15.60 0.68 13.11
C LEU A 23 16.36 -0.64 13.28
N GLY A 24 16.94 -1.21 12.21
CA GLY A 24 17.65 -2.49 12.24
C GLY A 24 16.71 -3.70 12.38
N ILE A 25 15.43 -3.54 12.07
CA ILE A 25 14.44 -4.63 12.01
C ILE A 25 14.61 -5.44 10.72
N LEU A 26 14.95 -4.77 9.63
CA LEU A 26 15.23 -5.36 8.33
C LEU A 26 16.63 -4.95 7.85
N SER A 27 17.30 -5.82 7.10
CA SER A 27 18.41 -5.43 6.25
C SER A 27 17.91 -4.81 4.95
N SER A 28 18.80 -4.13 4.21
CA SER A 28 18.43 -3.35 3.02
C SER A 28 17.81 -4.15 1.88
N ASP A 29 17.97 -5.47 1.87
CA ASP A 29 17.49 -6.39 0.83
C ASP A 29 16.34 -7.29 1.29
N GLU A 30 15.88 -7.17 2.55
CA GLU A 30 14.82 -8.01 3.12
C GLU A 30 13.42 -7.43 2.99
N GLY A 31 13.31 -6.10 2.77
CA GLY A 31 12.02 -5.42 2.65
C GLY A 31 11.27 -5.83 1.38
N TYR A 32 9.97 -6.14 1.50
CA TYR A 32 9.12 -6.42 0.36
C TYR A 32 7.68 -5.96 0.56
N VAL A 33 6.99 -5.79 -0.56
CA VAL A 33 5.55 -5.56 -0.61
C VAL A 33 4.90 -6.63 -1.49
N ASP A 34 4.00 -7.39 -0.91
CA ASP A 34 3.22 -8.43 -1.59
C ASP A 34 1.81 -7.94 -1.89
N ILE A 35 1.45 -8.04 -3.16
CA ILE A 35 0.10 -7.75 -3.64
C ILE A 35 -0.51 -9.08 -4.09
N TYR A 36 -1.65 -9.42 -3.51
CA TYR A 36 -2.42 -10.59 -3.94
C TYR A 36 -3.74 -10.14 -4.54
N ILE A 37 -4.08 -10.66 -5.72
CA ILE A 37 -5.31 -10.36 -6.46
C ILE A 37 -6.03 -11.66 -6.77
N ASP A 38 -7.25 -11.82 -6.24
CA ASP A 38 -8.16 -12.89 -6.61
C ASP A 38 -9.40 -12.29 -7.31
N SER A 39 -9.40 -12.35 -8.63
CA SER A 39 -10.48 -11.81 -9.45
C SER A 39 -11.82 -12.56 -9.25
N LYS A 40 -11.78 -13.85 -8.93
CA LYS A 40 -12.99 -14.67 -8.69
C LYS A 40 -13.67 -14.30 -7.39
N LYS A 41 -12.88 -14.11 -6.32
CA LYS A 41 -13.36 -13.66 -5.01
C LYS A 41 -13.55 -12.15 -4.93
N ARG A 42 -13.14 -11.41 -5.96
CA ARG A 42 -13.12 -9.92 -5.97
C ARG A 42 -12.38 -9.38 -4.74
N TYR A 43 -11.20 -9.93 -4.51
CA TYR A 43 -10.38 -9.69 -3.35
C TYR A 43 -8.99 -9.17 -3.75
N ILE A 44 -8.48 -8.24 -2.97
CA ILE A 44 -7.13 -7.70 -3.09
C ILE A 44 -6.54 -7.59 -1.70
N SER A 45 -5.28 -7.99 -1.53
CA SER A 45 -4.47 -7.58 -0.37
C SER A 45 -3.17 -6.92 -0.80
N VAL A 46 -2.67 -6.02 0.05
CA VAL A 46 -1.34 -5.41 -0.03
C VAL A 46 -0.71 -5.56 1.34
N LYS A 47 0.38 -6.31 1.43
CA LYS A 47 1.09 -6.62 2.67
C LYS A 47 2.56 -6.26 2.53
N ASP A 48 3.11 -5.57 3.52
CA ASP A 48 4.54 -5.37 3.70
C ASP A 48 5.06 -6.15 4.91
N ASN A 49 6.36 -6.38 4.96
CA ASN A 49 7.05 -6.94 6.11
C ASN A 49 7.84 -5.88 6.89
N ALA A 50 7.36 -4.65 6.91
CA ALA A 50 8.02 -3.53 7.59
C ALA A 50 7.82 -3.56 9.11
N THR A 51 7.78 -2.39 9.76
CA THR A 51 7.69 -2.31 11.22
C THR A 51 6.41 -2.86 11.81
N GLY A 52 5.30 -2.80 11.07
CA GLY A 52 3.97 -2.88 11.64
C GLY A 52 3.67 -1.68 12.56
N VAL A 53 2.56 -1.76 13.30
CA VAL A 53 2.11 -0.77 14.27
C VAL A 53 1.90 -1.45 15.61
N ARG A 54 2.42 -0.85 16.68
CA ARG A 54 2.24 -1.38 18.05
C ARG A 54 0.77 -1.41 18.41
N ALA A 55 0.37 -2.43 19.14
CA ALA A 55 -1.02 -2.55 19.58
C ALA A 55 -1.50 -1.35 20.42
N ALA A 56 -0.62 -0.77 21.23
CA ALA A 56 -0.93 0.42 22.04
C ALA A 56 -1.22 1.67 21.19
N ASP A 57 -0.57 1.79 20.02
CA ASP A 57 -0.63 2.97 19.16
C ASP A 57 -1.65 2.79 18.01
N PHE A 58 -2.17 1.56 17.82
CA PHE A 58 -2.93 1.18 16.64
C PHE A 58 -4.18 2.02 16.38
N ILE A 59 -4.98 2.29 17.42
CA ILE A 59 -6.21 3.08 17.27
C ILE A 59 -5.87 4.53 16.93
N GLU A 60 -4.84 5.11 17.55
CA GLU A 60 -4.39 6.47 17.25
C GLU A 60 -3.76 6.58 15.86
N ASP A 61 -2.88 5.65 15.51
CA ASP A 61 -2.14 5.72 14.24
C ASP A 61 -2.97 5.28 13.03
N VAL A 62 -3.87 4.31 13.18
CA VAL A 62 -4.65 3.75 12.08
C VAL A 62 -6.10 4.24 12.08
N GLY A 63 -6.69 4.47 13.23
CA GLY A 63 -8.11 4.80 13.38
C GLY A 63 -8.43 6.29 13.45
N ASP A 64 -7.47 7.13 13.81
CA ASP A 64 -7.73 8.56 14.01
C ASP A 64 -7.77 9.33 12.68
N ILE A 65 -8.99 9.59 12.20
CA ILE A 65 -9.24 10.39 11.00
C ILE A 65 -9.57 11.85 11.38
N ALA A 66 -10.07 12.09 12.57
CA ALA A 66 -10.65 13.35 12.98
C ALA A 66 -9.65 14.30 13.67
N ASN A 67 -8.57 13.79 14.25
CA ASN A 67 -7.56 14.59 14.94
C ASN A 67 -6.48 15.20 14.03
N SER A 68 -6.90 15.82 12.93
CA SER A 68 -6.03 16.64 12.07
C SER A 68 -5.45 17.89 12.77
N ASN A 69 -5.62 18.02 14.09
CA ASN A 69 -5.01 19.05 14.92
C ASN A 69 -3.53 18.79 15.26
N LYS A 70 -2.92 17.70 14.79
CA LYS A 70 -1.46 17.53 14.88
C LYS A 70 -0.78 18.50 13.92
N GLU A 71 -0.03 19.44 14.51
CA GLU A 71 0.75 20.52 13.90
C GLU A 71 1.15 20.28 12.43
N ILE A 72 0.57 21.06 11.55
CA ILE A 72 0.97 21.20 10.15
C ILE A 72 2.46 21.56 10.14
N GLY A 73 3.33 20.60 9.83
CA GLY A 73 4.75 20.89 9.64
C GLY A 73 5.76 19.87 10.10
N LYS A 74 5.43 18.87 10.91
CA LYS A 74 6.43 17.90 11.43
C LYS A 74 6.39 16.50 10.79
N ASN A 75 5.35 16.13 10.07
CA ASN A 75 5.30 14.86 9.34
C ASN A 75 4.90 15.07 7.87
N LYS A 76 5.72 14.58 6.96
CA LYS A 76 5.49 14.63 5.51
C LYS A 76 4.25 13.77 5.17
N GLY A 77 3.18 14.43 4.75
CA GLY A 77 2.01 13.80 4.13
C GLY A 77 0.73 13.86 4.97
N PHE A 78 -0.39 13.97 4.26
CA PHE A 78 -1.76 13.77 4.76
C PHE A 78 -1.97 12.30 5.15
N ARG A 79 -1.32 11.82 6.22
CA ARG A 79 -1.19 10.40 6.57
C ARG A 79 -2.48 9.70 7.04
N GLY A 80 -3.61 10.39 7.18
CA GLY A 80 -4.86 9.76 7.63
C GLY A 80 -5.77 9.27 6.50
N ILE A 81 -5.90 10.03 5.42
CA ILE A 81 -6.97 9.84 4.42
C ILE A 81 -6.55 8.87 3.31
N GLY A 82 -5.28 8.87 2.88
CA GLY A 82 -4.81 8.03 1.77
C GLY A 82 -5.02 6.53 2.01
N ARG A 83 -4.81 6.06 3.26
CA ARG A 83 -5.03 4.64 3.60
C ARG A 83 -6.50 4.19 3.50
N LEU A 84 -7.45 5.12 3.62
CA LEU A 84 -8.88 4.84 3.52
C LEU A 84 -9.41 4.89 2.08
N CYS A 85 -8.57 5.20 1.10
CA CYS A 85 -9.00 5.30 -0.29
C CYS A 85 -9.67 4.01 -0.80
N GLY A 86 -9.34 2.85 -0.24
CA GLY A 86 -9.98 1.57 -0.54
C GLY A 86 -11.48 1.53 -0.26
N LEU A 87 -11.99 2.35 0.68
CA LEU A 87 -13.43 2.43 0.98
C LEU A 87 -14.30 2.77 -0.23
N ALA A 88 -13.74 3.51 -1.18
CA ALA A 88 -14.45 3.85 -2.42
C ALA A 88 -14.64 2.65 -3.35
N TYR A 89 -13.85 1.59 -3.22
CA TYR A 89 -13.71 0.55 -4.23
C TYR A 89 -14.15 -0.84 -3.77
N CYS A 90 -14.38 -1.07 -2.48
CA CYS A 90 -14.73 -2.38 -1.93
C CYS A 90 -15.98 -2.34 -1.03
N LYS A 91 -16.46 -3.50 -0.62
CA LYS A 91 -17.54 -3.62 0.38
C LYS A 91 -16.99 -3.53 1.80
N THR A 92 -15.84 -4.16 2.03
CA THR A 92 -15.16 -4.16 3.33
C THR A 92 -13.69 -3.88 3.12
N LEU A 93 -13.17 -2.92 3.88
CA LEU A 93 -11.75 -2.60 3.96
C LEU A 93 -11.27 -3.04 5.35
N LYS A 94 -10.17 -3.82 5.39
CA LYS A 94 -9.61 -4.35 6.62
C LYS A 94 -8.12 -4.03 6.68
N PHE A 95 -7.66 -3.63 7.85
CA PHE A 95 -6.25 -3.44 8.17
C PHE A 95 -5.87 -4.43 9.25
N THR A 96 -4.75 -5.12 9.04
CA THR A 96 -4.18 -6.05 10.01
C THR A 96 -2.71 -5.72 10.19
N THR A 97 -2.23 -5.65 11.41
CA THR A 97 -0.83 -5.37 11.69
C THR A 97 -0.34 -6.09 12.94
N SER A 98 0.92 -6.48 12.93
CA SER A 98 1.67 -6.96 14.08
C SER A 98 2.98 -6.22 14.18
N TYR A 99 3.47 -5.99 15.40
CA TYR A 99 4.74 -5.34 15.67
C TYR A 99 5.74 -6.34 16.27
N LEU A 100 6.99 -6.26 15.84
CA LEU A 100 8.05 -7.17 16.31
C LEU A 100 8.14 -7.23 17.83
N GLY A 101 8.05 -8.43 18.38
CA GLY A 101 8.10 -8.70 19.83
C GLY A 101 6.76 -8.73 20.53
N GLU A 102 5.66 -8.34 19.86
CA GLU A 102 4.30 -8.49 20.36
C GLU A 102 3.73 -9.85 19.92
N CYS A 103 2.96 -10.50 20.80
CA CYS A 103 2.32 -11.79 20.49
C CYS A 103 0.85 -11.61 20.05
N ILE A 104 0.54 -10.45 19.50
CA ILE A 104 -0.80 -10.08 19.05
C ILE A 104 -0.73 -9.33 17.73
N LYS A 105 -1.78 -9.45 16.95
CA LYS A 105 -2.07 -8.59 15.81
C LYS A 105 -3.31 -7.76 16.09
N SER A 106 -3.28 -6.53 15.67
CA SER A 106 -4.38 -5.57 15.75
C SER A 106 -5.12 -5.51 14.43
N ILE A 107 -6.43 -5.46 14.48
CA ILE A 107 -7.31 -5.52 13.31
C ILE A 107 -8.31 -4.38 13.38
N MET A 108 -8.43 -3.62 12.27
CA MET A 108 -9.51 -2.65 12.05
C MET A 108 -10.29 -3.06 10.80
N THR A 109 -11.59 -3.18 10.93
CA THR A 109 -12.48 -3.52 9.81
C THR A 109 -13.48 -2.39 9.59
N CYS A 110 -13.54 -1.90 8.35
CA CYS A 110 -14.43 -0.82 7.92
C CYS A 110 -15.49 -1.34 6.94
N ASN A 111 -16.76 -1.17 7.29
CA ASN A 111 -17.89 -1.54 6.43
C ASN A 111 -18.21 -0.41 5.43
N ALA A 112 -17.57 -0.45 4.24
CA ALA A 112 -17.75 0.55 3.20
C ALA A 112 -19.14 0.51 2.55
N GLU A 113 -19.81 -0.65 2.56
CA GLU A 113 -21.18 -0.77 2.04
C GLU A 113 -22.16 -0.04 2.96
N LYS A 114 -22.01 -0.19 4.30
CA LYS A 114 -22.81 0.56 5.28
C LYS A 114 -22.53 2.07 5.19
N MET A 115 -21.26 2.48 5.02
CA MET A 115 -20.92 3.89 4.81
C MET A 115 -21.67 4.48 3.64
N ARG A 116 -21.64 3.82 2.47
CA ARG A 116 -22.37 4.29 1.29
C ARG A 116 -23.89 4.35 1.52
N ALA A 117 -24.47 3.38 2.22
CA ALA A 117 -25.89 3.39 2.58
C ALA A 117 -26.24 4.63 3.43
N MET A 118 -25.44 4.93 4.45
CA MET A 118 -25.65 6.10 5.32
C MET A 118 -25.55 7.42 4.55
N LEU A 119 -24.61 7.52 3.59
CA LEU A 119 -24.42 8.74 2.78
C LEU A 119 -25.57 9.05 1.82
N VAL A 120 -26.38 8.05 1.43
CA VAL A 120 -27.56 8.26 0.56
C VAL A 120 -28.85 8.40 1.34
N GLU A 121 -28.85 8.21 2.65
CA GLU A 121 -30.00 8.47 3.50
C GLU A 121 -30.27 9.96 3.61
N ASN A 122 -31.55 10.31 3.77
CA ASN A 122 -31.99 11.71 3.93
C ASN A 122 -31.70 12.28 5.33
N LYS A 123 -30.82 11.62 6.08
CA LYS A 123 -30.36 12.00 7.43
C LYS A 123 -28.95 12.58 7.35
N LYS A 124 -28.72 13.66 8.05
CA LYS A 124 -27.37 14.25 8.21
C LYS A 124 -26.66 13.52 9.33
N TYR A 125 -25.56 12.84 8.98
CA TYR A 125 -24.63 12.23 9.91
C TYR A 125 -23.38 13.09 10.03
N THR A 126 -22.81 13.16 11.23
CA THR A 126 -21.45 13.68 11.44
C THR A 126 -20.44 12.64 10.97
N LEU A 127 -19.18 13.06 10.80
CA LEU A 127 -18.10 12.14 10.47
C LEU A 127 -17.91 11.07 11.56
N ASP A 128 -17.98 11.48 12.82
CA ASP A 128 -17.83 10.58 13.98
C ASP A 128 -18.96 9.54 14.01
N GLU A 129 -20.22 9.96 13.79
CA GLU A 129 -21.35 9.03 13.73
C GLU A 129 -21.20 7.99 12.62
N ILE A 130 -20.68 8.40 11.46
CA ILE A 130 -20.40 7.46 10.35
C ILE A 130 -19.29 6.52 10.78
N TRP A 131 -18.20 7.06 11.34
CA TRP A 131 -17.03 6.29 11.73
C TRP A 131 -17.37 5.22 12.76
N ASP A 132 -18.04 5.59 13.83
CA ASP A 132 -18.48 4.67 14.90
C ASP A 132 -19.43 3.59 14.37
N ALA A 133 -20.24 3.92 13.35
CA ALA A 133 -21.17 2.98 12.76
C ALA A 133 -20.49 1.93 11.85
N ILE A 134 -19.37 2.26 11.21
CA ILE A 134 -18.76 1.41 10.17
C ILE A 134 -17.49 0.70 10.61
N VAL A 135 -16.82 1.17 11.68
CA VAL A 135 -15.52 0.65 12.10
C VAL A 135 -15.66 -0.28 13.30
N THR A 136 -14.91 -1.37 13.26
CA THR A 136 -14.75 -2.29 14.39
C THR A 136 -13.28 -2.59 14.59
N TYR A 137 -12.87 -2.73 15.85
CA TYR A 137 -11.51 -3.08 16.27
C TYR A 137 -11.51 -4.44 16.96
N SER A 138 -10.49 -5.23 16.73
CA SER A 138 -10.25 -6.49 17.43
C SER A 138 -8.76 -6.79 17.49
N THR A 139 -8.39 -7.74 18.36
CA THR A 139 -7.03 -8.28 18.44
C THR A 139 -7.12 -9.80 18.38
N GLU A 140 -6.10 -10.43 17.80
CA GLU A 140 -5.93 -11.88 17.75
C GLU A 140 -4.49 -12.24 18.12
N SER A 141 -4.26 -13.49 18.49
CA SER A 141 -2.91 -14.00 18.75
C SER A 141 -2.07 -13.98 17.47
N GLU A 142 -0.79 -13.68 17.60
CA GLU A 142 0.18 -13.72 16.51
C GLU A 142 1.52 -14.28 17.02
N GLU A 143 2.36 -14.75 16.11
CA GLU A 143 3.72 -15.17 16.45
C GLU A 143 4.58 -13.97 16.82
N LYS A 144 5.44 -14.13 17.85
CA LYS A 144 6.25 -13.03 18.40
C LYS A 144 7.20 -12.37 17.39
N ASN A 145 7.61 -13.10 16.37
CA ASN A 145 8.57 -12.63 15.37
C ASN A 145 7.86 -12.02 14.13
N GLU A 146 6.53 -12.06 14.09
CA GLU A 146 5.79 -11.47 12.98
C GLU A 146 5.72 -9.96 13.13
N HIS A 147 6.05 -9.25 12.05
CA HIS A 147 5.91 -7.81 11.92
C HIS A 147 5.51 -7.46 10.50
N TYR A 148 4.39 -6.80 10.34
CA TYR A 148 3.83 -6.47 9.03
C TYR A 148 2.69 -5.46 9.15
N PHE A 149 2.34 -4.86 8.01
CA PHE A 149 1.08 -4.17 7.82
C PHE A 149 0.39 -4.71 6.57
N GLU A 150 -0.87 -5.07 6.69
CA GLU A 150 -1.67 -5.63 5.61
C GLU A 150 -2.97 -4.87 5.44
N VAL A 151 -3.27 -4.49 4.20
CA VAL A 151 -4.54 -3.90 3.77
C VAL A 151 -5.28 -4.90 2.92
N GLU A 152 -6.49 -5.25 3.30
CA GLU A 152 -7.34 -6.19 2.59
C GLU A 152 -8.62 -5.52 2.11
N MET A 153 -8.99 -5.72 0.86
CA MET A 153 -10.20 -5.20 0.25
C MET A 153 -11.09 -6.37 -0.22
N PHE A 154 -12.24 -6.52 0.40
CA PHE A 154 -13.20 -7.59 0.09
C PHE A 154 -14.37 -7.04 -0.73
N GLY A 155 -14.78 -7.79 -1.73
CA GLY A 155 -15.93 -7.44 -2.57
C GLY A 155 -15.69 -6.17 -3.38
N ILE A 156 -14.60 -6.15 -4.17
CA ILE A 156 -14.32 -5.02 -5.10
C ILE A 156 -15.54 -4.74 -5.97
N ASN A 157 -15.93 -3.47 -6.07
CA ASN A 157 -17.12 -3.02 -6.79
C ASN A 157 -17.10 -3.45 -8.27
N LYS A 158 -18.27 -3.70 -8.85
CA LYS A 158 -18.39 -4.25 -10.21
C LYS A 158 -17.80 -3.33 -11.28
N GLU A 159 -17.85 -2.02 -11.07
CA GLU A 159 -17.34 -0.99 -11.99
C GLU A 159 -15.79 -0.95 -11.99
N ASN A 160 -15.13 -1.50 -10.94
CA ASN A 160 -13.70 -1.40 -10.74
C ASN A 160 -12.95 -2.70 -11.07
N THR A 161 -13.34 -3.35 -12.17
CA THR A 161 -12.70 -4.61 -12.63
C THR A 161 -11.23 -4.44 -13.01
N ASP A 162 -10.79 -3.23 -13.32
CA ASP A 162 -9.41 -2.92 -13.64
C ASP A 162 -8.46 -3.18 -12.45
N LEU A 163 -8.97 -3.05 -11.22
CA LEU A 163 -8.23 -3.38 -10.00
C LEU A 163 -7.97 -4.90 -9.86
N LEU A 164 -8.77 -5.72 -10.52
CA LEU A 164 -8.68 -7.18 -10.46
C LEU A 164 -7.95 -7.78 -11.68
N ASN A 165 -7.47 -6.94 -12.59
CA ASN A 165 -6.75 -7.38 -13.77
C ASN A 165 -5.24 -7.38 -13.49
N ASP A 166 -4.67 -8.56 -13.22
CA ASP A 166 -3.25 -8.75 -12.89
C ASP A 166 -2.32 -8.05 -13.89
N LYS A 167 -2.55 -8.21 -15.18
CA LYS A 167 -1.72 -7.59 -16.22
C LYS A 167 -1.79 -6.06 -16.16
N LYS A 168 -2.99 -5.48 -16.13
CA LYS A 168 -3.16 -4.01 -16.06
C LYS A 168 -2.55 -3.42 -14.79
N VAL A 169 -2.63 -4.15 -13.67
CA VAL A 169 -2.02 -3.73 -12.40
C VAL A 169 -0.50 -3.78 -12.52
N ARG A 170 0.09 -4.85 -13.02
CA ARG A 170 1.54 -4.95 -13.25
C ARG A 170 2.05 -3.86 -14.19
N ASP A 171 1.39 -3.68 -15.34
CA ASP A 171 1.75 -2.64 -16.30
C ASP A 171 1.73 -1.24 -15.65
N TYR A 172 0.70 -0.94 -14.85
CA TYR A 172 0.61 0.33 -14.14
C TYR A 172 1.72 0.49 -13.09
N LEU A 173 1.93 -0.52 -12.25
CA LEU A 173 2.90 -0.46 -11.17
C LEU A 173 4.35 -0.38 -11.67
N SER A 174 4.67 -1.03 -12.77
CA SER A 174 6.01 -0.95 -13.39
C SER A 174 6.43 0.48 -13.74
N PHE A 175 5.47 1.40 -13.90
CA PHE A 175 5.71 2.81 -14.18
C PHE A 175 5.72 3.71 -12.95
N VAL A 176 4.79 3.45 -12.01
CA VAL A 176 4.49 4.44 -10.96
C VAL A 176 5.17 4.14 -9.62
N VAL A 177 5.66 2.90 -9.42
CA VAL A 177 6.32 2.54 -8.16
C VAL A 177 7.85 2.42 -8.31
N PRO A 178 8.62 2.63 -7.23
CA PRO A 178 10.07 2.55 -7.24
C PRO A 178 10.55 1.10 -7.20
N VAL A 179 10.43 0.40 -8.34
CA VAL A 179 10.92 -0.98 -8.53
C VAL A 179 12.19 -0.99 -9.37
N PRO A 180 13.07 -2.01 -9.23
CA PRO A 180 14.31 -2.09 -9.97
C PRO A 180 14.10 -2.27 -11.48
N TYR A 181 15.09 -1.89 -12.26
CA TYR A 181 15.14 -2.21 -13.68
C TYR A 181 15.38 -3.70 -13.89
N LYS A 182 14.76 -4.28 -14.93
CA LYS A 182 15.06 -5.67 -15.35
C LYS A 182 16.55 -5.83 -15.66
N ASN A 183 17.10 -7.01 -15.32
CA ASN A 183 18.50 -7.33 -15.63
C ASN A 183 18.75 -7.37 -17.15
N THR A 184 17.73 -7.60 -17.96
CA THR A 184 17.78 -7.59 -19.43
C THR A 184 17.76 -6.19 -20.04
N PHE A 185 17.60 -5.14 -19.19
CA PHE A 185 17.62 -3.78 -19.67
C PHE A 185 19.07 -3.35 -20.04
N VAL A 186 19.30 -3.08 -21.34
CA VAL A 186 20.63 -2.84 -21.89
C VAL A 186 21.36 -1.66 -21.22
N LEU A 187 20.63 -0.59 -20.85
CA LEU A 187 21.19 0.60 -20.24
C LEU A 187 21.22 0.57 -18.70
N ARG A 188 20.81 -0.55 -18.09
CA ARG A 188 20.72 -0.67 -16.63
C ARG A 188 22.02 -0.22 -15.93
N ASN A 189 23.14 -0.78 -16.32
CA ASN A 189 24.44 -0.47 -15.71
C ASN A 189 24.84 1.00 -15.90
N GLN A 190 24.50 1.59 -17.04
CA GLN A 190 24.80 3.00 -17.33
C GLN A 190 23.96 3.93 -16.42
N VAL A 191 22.67 3.62 -16.22
CA VAL A 191 21.80 4.39 -15.33
C VAL A 191 22.33 4.38 -13.89
N TYR A 192 22.66 3.19 -13.35
CA TYR A 192 23.20 3.09 -11.99
C TYR A 192 24.58 3.74 -11.86
N SER A 193 25.46 3.57 -12.84
CA SER A 193 26.77 4.21 -12.85
C SER A 193 26.66 5.74 -12.89
N TYR A 194 25.75 6.26 -13.69
CA TYR A 194 25.49 7.69 -13.76
C TYR A 194 24.93 8.21 -12.42
N ALA A 195 23.91 7.59 -11.87
CA ALA A 195 23.35 7.97 -10.57
C ALA A 195 24.44 8.03 -9.49
N LYS A 196 25.28 6.99 -9.42
CA LYS A 196 26.42 6.94 -8.49
C LYS A 196 27.43 8.07 -8.73
N SER A 197 27.68 8.45 -9.99
CA SER A 197 28.63 9.52 -10.32
C SER A 197 28.20 10.92 -9.86
N ILE A 198 26.91 11.11 -9.63
CA ILE A 198 26.32 12.36 -9.12
C ILE A 198 25.87 12.24 -7.65
N ASP A 199 26.34 11.21 -6.94
CA ASP A 199 26.00 10.90 -5.54
C ASP A 199 24.47 10.79 -5.29
N TYR A 200 23.76 10.23 -6.27
CA TYR A 200 22.32 9.99 -6.20
C TYR A 200 22.03 8.50 -5.96
N SER A 201 21.26 8.20 -4.90
CA SER A 201 20.73 6.87 -4.65
C SER A 201 19.36 6.70 -5.34
N ILE A 202 19.23 5.63 -6.10
CA ILE A 202 17.93 5.26 -6.69
C ILE A 202 17.25 4.34 -5.68
N ASP A 203 16.13 4.79 -5.13
CA ASP A 203 15.33 3.98 -4.22
C ASP A 203 14.63 2.87 -5.03
N GLU A 204 14.79 1.62 -4.57
CA GLU A 204 14.23 0.44 -5.23
C GLU A 204 13.70 -0.54 -4.18
N TYR A 205 12.48 -1.02 -4.40
CA TYR A 205 11.81 -1.93 -3.49
C TYR A 205 11.39 -3.22 -4.20
N CYS A 206 11.40 -4.32 -3.47
CA CYS A 206 10.87 -5.59 -3.93
C CYS A 206 9.35 -5.57 -3.84
N VAL A 207 8.67 -5.34 -4.97
CA VAL A 207 7.21 -5.39 -5.07
C VAL A 207 6.81 -6.60 -5.89
N ARG A 208 5.92 -7.44 -5.36
CA ARG A 208 5.45 -8.67 -6.00
C ARG A 208 3.94 -8.62 -6.20
N VAL A 209 3.45 -9.09 -7.33
CA VAL A 209 2.02 -9.32 -7.58
C VAL A 209 1.81 -10.80 -7.81
N ASN A 210 0.92 -11.43 -7.06
CA ASN A 210 0.66 -12.86 -7.11
C ASN A 210 1.98 -13.68 -7.13
N GLY A 211 2.91 -13.36 -6.23
CA GLY A 211 4.20 -14.02 -6.04
C GLY A 211 5.28 -13.70 -7.08
N SER A 212 4.99 -12.89 -8.09
CA SER A 212 5.98 -12.53 -9.12
C SER A 212 6.42 -11.08 -8.99
N GLN A 213 7.73 -10.84 -8.89
CA GLN A 213 8.32 -9.52 -8.76
C GLN A 213 8.02 -8.63 -9.96
N ILE A 214 7.79 -7.35 -9.69
CA ILE A 214 7.64 -6.30 -10.68
C ILE A 214 8.98 -5.61 -10.92
N PHE A 215 9.21 -5.25 -12.16
CA PHE A 215 10.38 -4.48 -12.60
C PHE A 215 9.93 -3.32 -13.47
N LYS A 216 10.74 -2.26 -13.55
CA LYS A 216 10.58 -1.24 -14.58
C LYS A 216 10.78 -1.85 -15.94
N GLU A 217 9.77 -1.69 -16.80
CA GLU A 217 9.82 -2.18 -18.18
C GLU A 217 10.08 -1.01 -19.13
N TYR A 218 10.96 -1.25 -20.09
CA TYR A 218 11.02 -0.46 -21.30
C TYR A 218 9.82 -0.81 -22.16
N THR A 219 8.92 0.14 -22.33
CA THR A 219 7.84 -0.06 -23.29
C THR A 219 8.34 0.29 -24.68
N THR A 220 7.95 -0.52 -25.66
CA THR A 220 8.13 -0.28 -27.09
C THR A 220 7.67 1.13 -27.49
N LYS A 221 6.67 1.68 -26.80
CA LYS A 221 6.16 3.05 -26.97
C LYS A 221 7.19 4.16 -26.68
N LEU A 222 8.06 3.97 -25.69
CA LEU A 222 9.16 4.92 -25.44
C LEU A 222 10.22 4.88 -26.55
N LYS A 223 10.47 3.69 -27.13
CA LYS A 223 11.32 3.53 -28.32
C LYS A 223 10.74 4.26 -29.53
N GLU A 224 9.44 4.08 -29.79
CA GLU A 224 8.74 4.71 -30.93
C GLU A 224 8.67 6.23 -30.79
N GLN A 225 8.49 6.75 -29.56
CA GLN A 225 8.41 8.19 -29.29
C GLN A 225 9.78 8.89 -29.28
N SER A 226 10.85 8.19 -28.89
CA SER A 226 12.20 8.76 -28.83
C SER A 226 12.94 8.72 -30.17
N GLY A 227 12.46 7.98 -31.15
CA GLY A 227 13.16 7.77 -32.43
C GLY A 227 14.52 7.08 -32.29
N ALA A 228 14.85 6.57 -31.10
CA ALA A 228 16.12 5.92 -30.83
C ALA A 228 16.02 4.42 -31.18
N SER A 229 16.77 4.01 -32.17
CA SER A 229 17.14 2.60 -32.34
C SER A 229 18.17 2.24 -31.27
N LEU A 230 17.74 1.54 -30.23
CA LEU A 230 18.63 0.89 -29.27
C LEU A 230 19.00 -0.53 -29.75
#